data_78e137966083673baf3df40f5ab13b44
#
_entry.id   78e137966083673baf3df40f5ab13b44
#
_cell.length_a   1.000
_cell.length_b   1.000
_cell.length_c   1.000
_cell.angle_alpha   90.00
_cell.angle_beta   90.00
_cell.angle_gamma   90.00
#
_symmetry.space_group_name_H-M   'P 1'
#
loop_
_entity.id
_entity.type
_entity.pdbx_description
1 polymer ?
#
loop_
_entity_poly.entity_id
_entity_poly.type
_entity_poly.pdbx_seq_one_letter_code
_entity_poly.pdbx_strand_id
1 'polypeptide(L)'
;MNNNGLNIRIVADTKEDIFIDFSVNKKCNFSDIHHFLISKFNLNKLELSSFYYSNDNWDKGEEITLMNMNFGDENDMKFMDMIFLKDIYEEGHHKFLYVNDFLNMNIFYLEILKEVDIDNNEQINILHQFGQYEPNNQLVDEEVVHDDKKDEIDDILNEYDEDDFNKFEELDEDLY
;
A
#
# COMPACT_ATOMS: atom_id res chain seq x y z
N MET A 1 25.85 9.28 -23.83
CA MET A 1 24.63 8.50 -23.54
C MET A 1 24.05 9.08 -22.28
N ASN A 2 22.86 9.62 -22.36
CA ASN A 2 22.15 10.12 -21.16
C ASN A 2 21.41 8.93 -20.54
N ASN A 3 22.06 8.21 -19.63
CA ASN A 3 21.40 7.12 -18.88
C ASN A 3 20.32 7.72 -17.96
N ASN A 4 19.18 8.05 -18.55
CA ASN A 4 18.05 8.74 -17.90
C ASN A 4 17.01 7.78 -17.32
N GLY A 5 17.21 6.48 -17.49
CA GLY A 5 16.33 5.41 -17.02
C GLY A 5 17.03 4.36 -16.19
N LEU A 6 16.23 3.53 -15.53
CA LEU A 6 16.64 2.38 -14.76
C LEU A 6 15.86 1.15 -15.23
N ASN A 7 16.51 0.00 -15.35
CA ASN A 7 15.85 -1.27 -15.46
C ASN A 7 15.65 -1.84 -14.07
N ILE A 8 14.39 -2.17 -13.77
CA ILE A 8 13.97 -2.70 -12.46
C ILE A 8 13.31 -4.05 -12.68
N ARG A 9 13.61 -5.00 -11.83
CA ARG A 9 12.88 -6.26 -11.68
C ARG A 9 12.05 -6.22 -10.42
N ILE A 10 10.81 -6.66 -10.51
CA ILE A 10 9.97 -6.92 -9.36
C ILE A 10 9.53 -8.38 -9.38
N VAL A 11 9.62 -9.05 -8.23
CA VAL A 11 9.25 -10.45 -8.04
C VAL A 11 8.21 -10.52 -6.93
N ALA A 12 7.10 -11.20 -7.16
CA ALA A 12 6.09 -11.45 -6.13
C ALA A 12 6.56 -12.57 -5.18
N ASP A 13 6.28 -12.41 -3.90
CA ASP A 13 6.55 -13.44 -2.88
C ASP A 13 5.46 -14.52 -2.93
N THR A 14 5.60 -15.44 -3.87
CA THR A 14 4.67 -16.52 -4.14
C THR A 14 5.40 -17.84 -4.33
N LYS A 15 4.67 -18.96 -4.32
CA LYS A 15 5.24 -20.29 -4.62
C LYS A 15 5.63 -20.44 -6.09
N GLU A 16 4.97 -19.69 -6.95
CA GLU A 16 5.21 -19.68 -8.40
C GLU A 16 6.11 -18.51 -8.76
N ASP A 17 6.90 -18.66 -9.81
CA ASP A 17 7.74 -17.58 -10.31
C ASP A 17 6.88 -16.55 -11.02
N ILE A 18 6.68 -15.39 -10.38
CA ILE A 18 5.94 -14.27 -10.94
C ILE A 18 6.80 -13.02 -10.87
N PHE A 19 7.13 -12.44 -12.02
CA PHE A 19 7.95 -11.22 -12.06
C PHE A 19 7.62 -10.32 -13.24
N ILE A 20 7.99 -9.05 -13.10
CA ILE A 20 7.95 -8.05 -14.17
C ILE A 20 9.31 -7.35 -14.22
N ASP A 21 9.91 -7.30 -15.42
CA ASP A 21 11.02 -6.41 -15.74
C ASP A 21 10.49 -5.19 -16.47
N PHE A 22 10.86 -4.02 -16.03
CA PHE A 22 10.45 -2.77 -16.65
C PHE A 22 11.57 -1.74 -16.64
N SER A 23 11.53 -0.83 -17.59
CA SER A 23 12.34 0.38 -17.57
C SER A 23 11.53 1.56 -17.07
N VAL A 24 12.16 2.43 -16.29
CA VAL A 24 11.51 3.59 -15.69
C VAL A 24 12.43 4.81 -15.78
N ASN A 25 11.83 5.99 -15.98
CA ASN A 25 12.58 7.23 -15.97
C ASN A 25 13.05 7.55 -14.53
N LYS A 26 14.32 7.96 -14.39
CA LYS A 26 14.90 8.34 -13.10
C LYS A 26 14.19 9.53 -12.41
N LYS A 27 13.39 10.29 -13.18
CA LYS A 27 12.57 11.39 -12.64
C LYS A 27 11.30 10.90 -11.93
N CYS A 28 10.94 9.62 -12.11
CA CYS A 28 9.83 9.02 -11.37
C CYS A 28 10.19 8.90 -9.89
N ASN A 29 9.16 8.97 -9.06
CA ASN A 29 9.25 8.77 -7.61
C ASN A 29 8.63 7.42 -7.22
N PHE A 30 8.67 7.07 -5.93
CA PHE A 30 8.10 5.80 -5.44
C PHE A 30 6.57 5.75 -5.54
N SER A 31 5.88 6.91 -5.57
CA SER A 31 4.44 6.95 -5.82
C SER A 31 4.09 6.51 -7.25
N ASP A 32 4.91 6.87 -8.25
CA ASP A 32 4.73 6.41 -9.63
C ASP A 32 4.88 4.89 -9.73
N ILE A 33 5.89 4.34 -9.03
CA ILE A 33 6.10 2.88 -8.95
C ILE A 33 4.94 2.20 -8.24
N HIS A 34 4.47 2.75 -7.11
CA HIS A 34 3.30 2.24 -6.40
C HIS A 34 2.07 2.12 -7.31
N HIS A 35 1.71 3.19 -8.03
CA HIS A 35 0.57 3.17 -8.94
C HIS A 35 0.73 2.15 -10.08
N PHE A 36 1.95 2.01 -10.60
CA PHE A 36 2.28 0.99 -11.58
C PHE A 36 2.03 -0.42 -11.03
N LEU A 37 2.50 -0.73 -9.80
CA LEU A 37 2.33 -2.03 -9.17
C LEU A 37 0.86 -2.35 -8.88
N ILE A 38 0.11 -1.40 -8.33
CA ILE A 38 -1.34 -1.53 -8.11
C ILE A 38 -2.03 -1.96 -9.40
N SER A 39 -1.72 -1.29 -10.52
CA SER A 39 -2.32 -1.58 -11.82
C SER A 39 -1.90 -2.93 -12.40
N LYS A 40 -0.60 -3.31 -12.26
CA LYS A 40 -0.04 -4.50 -12.92
C LYS A 40 -0.32 -5.79 -12.19
N PHE A 41 -0.36 -5.75 -10.89
CA PHE A 41 -0.65 -6.90 -10.03
C PHE A 41 -2.11 -6.93 -9.55
N ASN A 42 -2.96 -6.03 -10.06
CA ASN A 42 -4.38 -5.92 -9.70
C ASN A 42 -4.60 -5.86 -8.18
N LEU A 43 -3.75 -5.08 -7.49
CA LEU A 43 -3.81 -4.91 -6.05
C LEU A 43 -4.93 -3.95 -5.65
N ASN A 44 -5.43 -4.10 -4.43
CA ASN A 44 -6.43 -3.18 -3.90
C ASN A 44 -5.79 -1.81 -3.57
N LYS A 45 -6.20 -0.79 -4.30
CA LYS A 45 -5.70 0.59 -4.13
C LYS A 45 -6.13 1.28 -2.83
N LEU A 46 -7.11 0.70 -2.13
CA LEU A 46 -7.61 1.24 -0.85
C LEU A 46 -6.79 0.70 0.34
N GLU A 47 -5.99 -0.36 0.11
CA GLU A 47 -5.16 -0.93 1.15
C GLU A 47 -3.88 -0.11 1.34
N LEU A 48 -3.40 -0.09 2.58
CA LEU A 48 -2.14 0.55 2.94
C LEU A 48 -0.97 -0.13 2.24
N SER A 49 -0.03 0.68 1.80
CA SER A 49 1.17 0.21 1.12
C SER A 49 2.40 0.97 1.58
N SER A 50 3.52 0.27 1.64
CA SER A 50 4.82 0.86 1.96
C SER A 50 5.93 0.20 1.17
N PHE A 51 6.97 0.97 0.85
CA PHE A 51 8.26 0.43 0.46
C PHE A 51 9.18 0.41 1.68
N TYR A 52 10.15 -0.47 1.66
CA TYR A 52 11.22 -0.55 2.65
C TYR A 52 12.55 -0.64 1.93
N TYR A 53 13.54 0.15 2.35
CA TYR A 53 14.91 -0.09 1.93
C TYR A 53 15.32 -1.49 2.31
N SER A 54 16.13 -2.13 1.47
CA SER A 54 16.59 -3.48 1.72
C SER A 54 18.07 -3.64 1.36
N ASN A 55 18.66 -4.75 1.76
CA ASN A 55 20.03 -5.13 1.51
C ASN A 55 20.11 -6.41 0.68
N ASP A 56 21.32 -6.97 0.51
CA ASP A 56 21.51 -8.19 -0.26
C ASP A 56 20.87 -9.43 0.35
N ASN A 57 20.55 -9.42 1.63
CA ASN A 57 19.83 -10.49 2.32
C ASN A 57 18.30 -10.30 2.31
N TRP A 58 17.81 -9.22 1.71
CA TRP A 58 16.40 -8.82 1.72
C TRP A 58 15.85 -8.51 3.13
N ASP A 59 16.73 -8.04 4.03
CA ASP A 59 16.31 -7.58 5.35
C ASP A 59 15.48 -6.29 5.20
N LYS A 60 14.42 -6.20 5.98
CA LYS A 60 13.54 -5.04 6.02
C LYS A 60 14.22 -3.87 6.75
N GLY A 61 14.42 -2.78 6.05
CA GLY A 61 15.05 -1.55 6.57
C GLY A 61 14.04 -0.43 6.83
N GLU A 62 14.47 0.81 6.58
CA GLU A 62 13.68 2.03 6.78
C GLU A 62 12.47 2.06 5.83
N GLU A 63 11.37 2.62 6.30
CA GLU A 63 10.10 2.68 5.59
C GLU A 63 9.95 3.93 4.75
N ILE A 64 9.34 3.77 3.56
CA ILE A 64 8.86 4.84 2.68
C ILE A 64 7.34 4.68 2.59
N THR A 65 6.59 5.58 3.20
CA THR A 65 5.14 5.45 3.35
C THR A 65 4.38 6.13 2.20
N LEU A 66 3.16 5.67 1.94
CA LEU A 66 2.28 6.28 0.93
C LEU A 66 1.83 7.68 1.36
N MET A 67 1.46 7.85 2.63
CA MET A 67 0.96 9.10 3.18
C MET A 67 1.30 9.24 4.66
N ASN A 68 1.26 10.46 5.16
CA ASN A 68 1.43 10.72 6.59
C ASN A 68 0.20 10.22 7.36
N MET A 69 0.39 9.13 8.10
CA MET A 69 -0.63 8.54 8.98
C MET A 69 -0.48 8.99 10.45
N ASN A 70 0.63 9.66 10.78
CA ASN A 70 0.93 10.07 12.15
C ASN A 70 0.83 11.59 12.28
N PHE A 71 0.05 12.03 13.26
CA PHE A 71 -0.03 13.45 13.67
C PHE A 71 1.16 13.88 14.56
N GLY A 72 2.32 13.18 14.45
CA GLY A 72 3.54 13.44 15.21
C GLY A 72 4.64 14.12 14.38
N ASP A 73 5.85 14.26 14.94
CA ASP A 73 6.99 14.93 14.32
C ASP A 73 7.30 14.38 12.93
N GLU A 74 7.07 15.22 11.90
CA GLU A 74 7.22 14.88 10.48
C GLU A 74 8.68 14.83 10.00
N ASN A 75 9.63 15.19 10.88
CA ASN A 75 11.02 15.51 10.45
C ASN A 75 11.82 14.31 9.93
N ASP A 76 11.41 13.07 10.20
CA ASP A 76 12.15 11.87 9.80
C ASP A 76 11.35 10.91 8.89
N MET A 77 10.14 11.29 8.46
CA MET A 77 9.31 10.41 7.63
C MET A 77 9.64 10.58 6.15
N LYS A 78 9.79 9.44 5.46
CA LYS A 78 9.97 9.38 4.01
C LYS A 78 8.66 9.05 3.32
N PHE A 79 8.24 9.93 2.39
CA PHE A 79 7.00 9.76 1.63
C PHE A 79 7.30 9.38 0.19
N MET A 80 6.47 8.49 -0.38
CA MET A 80 6.66 7.96 -1.73
C MET A 80 6.74 9.03 -2.81
N ASP A 81 5.99 10.12 -2.68
CA ASP A 81 5.95 11.23 -3.63
C ASP A 81 7.17 12.16 -3.55
N MET A 82 7.92 12.12 -2.45
CA MET A 82 9.10 12.97 -2.21
C MET A 82 10.41 12.28 -2.57
N ILE A 83 10.43 10.96 -2.77
CA ILE A 83 11.65 10.19 -3.00
C ILE A 83 11.75 9.79 -4.46
N PHE A 84 12.73 10.35 -5.16
CA PHE A 84 12.96 10.11 -6.57
C PHE A 84 13.96 8.98 -6.80
N LEU A 85 13.72 8.18 -7.84
CA LEU A 85 14.59 7.05 -8.21
C LEU A 85 16.02 7.48 -8.52
N LYS A 86 16.22 8.70 -9.06
CA LYS A 86 17.54 9.26 -9.31
C LYS A 86 18.36 9.34 -8.03
N ASP A 87 17.79 9.95 -6.99
CA ASP A 87 18.49 10.23 -5.75
C ASP A 87 18.86 8.91 -5.04
N ILE A 88 17.91 7.99 -4.98
CA ILE A 88 18.08 6.65 -4.42
C ILE A 88 19.18 5.85 -5.11
N TYR A 89 19.22 5.90 -6.45
CA TYR A 89 20.25 5.21 -7.21
C TYR A 89 21.63 5.82 -7.00
N GLU A 90 21.73 7.16 -6.95
CA GLU A 90 22.98 7.89 -6.67
C GLU A 90 23.49 7.65 -5.25
N GLU A 91 22.60 7.40 -4.28
CA GLU A 91 22.93 6.99 -2.90
C GLU A 91 23.39 5.53 -2.79
N GLY A 92 23.25 4.75 -3.87
CA GLY A 92 23.68 3.35 -3.94
C GLY A 92 22.66 2.34 -3.40
N HIS A 93 21.40 2.74 -3.26
CA HIS A 93 20.31 1.82 -2.88
C HIS A 93 19.73 1.15 -4.12
N HIS A 94 19.76 -0.19 -4.14
CA HIS A 94 19.31 -0.97 -5.28
C HIS A 94 18.20 -1.97 -4.99
N LYS A 95 17.90 -2.24 -3.71
CA LYS A 95 16.91 -3.26 -3.30
C LYS A 95 15.88 -2.67 -2.37
N PHE A 96 14.63 -3.05 -2.60
CA PHE A 96 13.47 -2.60 -1.82
C PHE A 96 12.48 -3.74 -1.66
N LEU A 97 11.77 -3.75 -0.53
CA LEU A 97 10.56 -4.54 -0.35
C LEU A 97 9.36 -3.62 -0.58
N TYR A 98 8.35 -4.11 -1.26
CA TYR A 98 7.05 -3.46 -1.35
C TYR A 98 6.02 -4.34 -0.70
N VAL A 99 5.22 -3.77 0.19
CA VAL A 99 4.12 -4.44 0.88
C VAL A 99 2.84 -3.69 0.59
N ASN A 100 1.83 -4.42 0.12
CA ASN A 100 0.47 -3.92 -0.03
C ASN A 100 -0.45 -4.81 0.80
N ASP A 101 -1.41 -4.21 1.48
CA ASP A 101 -2.33 -4.92 2.36
C ASP A 101 -1.60 -5.66 3.49
N PHE A 102 -1.37 -4.98 4.59
CA PHE A 102 -0.64 -5.53 5.74
C PHE A 102 -1.35 -6.68 6.45
N LEU A 103 -2.63 -6.91 6.17
CA LEU A 103 -3.37 -8.05 6.69
C LEU A 103 -3.14 -9.30 5.85
N ASN A 104 -3.21 -9.16 4.53
CA ASN A 104 -3.02 -10.27 3.59
C ASN A 104 -1.57 -10.43 3.13
N MET A 105 -0.69 -9.44 3.45
CA MET A 105 0.75 -9.49 3.20
C MET A 105 1.11 -9.79 1.74
N ASN A 106 0.63 -8.96 0.81
CA ASN A 106 1.09 -8.98 -0.57
C ASN A 106 2.50 -8.37 -0.62
N ILE A 107 3.53 -9.21 -0.70
CA ILE A 107 4.93 -8.82 -0.64
C ILE A 107 5.59 -8.96 -2.01
N PHE A 108 6.41 -7.98 -2.36
CA PHE A 108 7.18 -7.95 -3.60
C PHE A 108 8.61 -7.51 -3.33
N TYR A 109 9.56 -8.15 -4.01
CA TYR A 109 10.99 -7.84 -4.02
C TYR A 109 11.31 -7.02 -5.24
N LEU A 110 11.86 -5.84 -5.06
CA LEU A 110 12.17 -4.88 -6.12
C LEU A 110 13.68 -4.65 -6.17
N GLU A 111 14.30 -4.86 -7.33
CA GLU A 111 15.73 -4.69 -7.55
C GLU A 111 16.02 -3.82 -8.77
N ILE A 112 16.83 -2.78 -8.58
CA ILE A 112 17.37 -1.96 -9.65
C ILE A 112 18.56 -2.70 -10.26
N LEU A 113 18.42 -3.15 -11.51
CA LEU A 113 19.41 -3.98 -12.18
C LEU A 113 20.54 -3.18 -12.82
N LYS A 114 20.20 -2.10 -13.51
CA LYS A 114 21.14 -1.25 -14.24
C LYS A 114 20.53 0.05 -14.73
N GLU A 115 21.40 0.99 -15.07
CA GLU A 115 21.04 2.17 -15.84
C GLU A 115 20.83 1.85 -17.31
N VAL A 116 19.90 2.57 -17.93
CA VAL A 116 19.59 2.46 -19.36
C VAL A 116 19.26 3.83 -19.95
N ASP A 117 19.36 3.92 -21.26
CA ASP A 117 18.85 5.07 -22.01
C ASP A 117 17.41 4.76 -22.46
N ILE A 118 16.49 5.63 -22.11
CA ILE A 118 15.05 5.50 -22.48
C ILE A 118 14.57 6.77 -23.15
N ASP A 119 13.48 6.68 -23.91
CA ASP A 119 12.83 7.87 -24.48
C ASP A 119 12.31 8.76 -23.33
N ASN A 120 12.60 10.05 -23.39
CA ASN A 120 12.19 11.03 -22.38
C ASN A 120 10.66 11.14 -22.23
N ASN A 121 9.89 10.68 -23.22
CA ASN A 121 8.43 10.69 -23.20
C ASN A 121 7.84 9.45 -22.50
N GLU A 122 8.65 8.41 -22.27
CA GLU A 122 8.21 7.20 -21.59
C GLU A 122 8.55 7.31 -20.09
N GLN A 123 7.53 7.16 -19.23
CA GLN A 123 7.74 7.12 -17.80
C GLN A 123 8.09 5.70 -17.33
N ILE A 124 7.27 4.72 -17.69
CA ILE A 124 7.46 3.30 -17.34
C ILE A 124 7.10 2.43 -18.55
N ASN A 125 7.99 1.51 -18.92
CA ASN A 125 7.78 0.58 -20.02
C ASN A 125 8.11 -0.86 -19.60
N ILE A 126 7.17 -1.80 -19.84
CA ILE A 126 7.37 -3.22 -19.52
C ILE A 126 8.30 -3.85 -20.55
N LEU A 127 9.36 -4.51 -20.10
CA LEU A 127 10.33 -5.25 -20.90
C LEU A 127 9.97 -6.73 -20.99
N HIS A 128 9.69 -7.35 -19.83
CA HIS A 128 9.29 -8.74 -19.70
C HIS A 128 8.27 -8.90 -18.59
N GLN A 129 7.37 -9.84 -18.75
CA GLN A 129 6.43 -10.25 -17.72
C GLN A 129 6.29 -11.77 -17.76
N PHE A 130 6.32 -12.41 -16.58
CA PHE A 130 6.13 -13.83 -16.41
C PHE A 130 5.19 -14.11 -15.25
N GLY A 131 4.31 -15.09 -15.45
CA GLY A 131 3.31 -15.48 -14.48
C GLY A 131 2.13 -14.51 -14.37
N GLN A 132 1.12 -14.94 -13.68
CA GLN A 132 -0.07 -14.15 -13.35
C GLN A 132 -0.21 -14.10 -11.84
N TYR A 133 -0.24 -12.91 -11.28
CA TYR A 133 -0.40 -12.69 -9.86
C TYR A 133 -1.88 -12.64 -9.48
N GLU A 134 -2.23 -13.38 -8.46
CA GLU A 134 -3.52 -13.29 -7.78
C GLU A 134 -3.26 -12.77 -6.36
N PRO A 135 -3.79 -11.59 -6.00
CA PRO A 135 -3.62 -11.05 -4.65
C PRO A 135 -4.13 -12.05 -3.60
N ASN A 136 -3.42 -12.12 -2.47
CA ASN A 136 -3.88 -12.86 -1.30
C ASN A 136 -5.13 -12.17 -0.75
N ASN A 137 -6.26 -12.41 -1.37
CA ASN A 137 -7.55 -12.09 -0.79
C ASN A 137 -7.88 -13.27 0.12
N GLN A 138 -7.49 -13.21 1.39
CA GLN A 138 -8.28 -13.92 2.37
C GLN A 138 -9.62 -13.19 2.34
N LEU A 139 -10.53 -13.71 1.53
CA LEU A 139 -11.94 -13.47 1.75
C LEU A 139 -12.12 -13.73 3.24
N VAL A 140 -12.39 -12.68 4.01
CA VAL A 140 -13.24 -12.88 5.17
C VAL A 140 -14.41 -13.62 4.53
N ASP A 141 -14.48 -14.94 4.74
CA ASP A 141 -15.71 -15.65 4.52
C ASP A 141 -16.73 -14.74 5.18
N GLU A 142 -17.49 -13.99 4.39
CA GLU A 142 -18.79 -13.57 4.79
C GLU A 142 -19.47 -14.90 5.08
N GLU A 143 -19.29 -15.41 6.30
CA GLU A 143 -20.30 -16.23 6.90
C GLU A 143 -21.56 -15.41 6.66
N VAL A 144 -22.32 -15.87 5.69
CA VAL A 144 -23.71 -15.50 5.52
C VAL A 144 -24.28 -15.70 6.90
N VAL A 145 -24.29 -14.62 7.69
CA VAL A 145 -25.04 -14.57 8.93
C VAL A 145 -26.47 -14.75 8.47
N HIS A 146 -26.88 -16.00 8.48
CA HIS A 146 -28.26 -16.35 8.34
C HIS A 146 -29.03 -15.44 9.29
N ASP A 147 -30.07 -14.88 8.77
CA ASP A 147 -31.02 -13.89 9.22
C ASP A 147 -31.75 -14.24 10.55
N ASP A 148 -31.11 -14.97 11.45
CA ASP A 148 -31.68 -15.35 12.75
C ASP A 148 -31.36 -14.38 13.90
N LYS A 149 -30.62 -13.29 13.63
CA LYS A 149 -30.32 -12.26 14.64
C LYS A 149 -31.08 -10.95 14.48
N LYS A 150 -31.97 -10.86 13.50
CA LYS A 150 -32.77 -9.67 13.31
C LYS A 150 -33.81 -9.51 14.42
N ASP A 151 -34.32 -10.63 14.91
CA ASP A 151 -35.35 -10.67 15.96
C ASP A 151 -34.79 -10.26 17.34
N GLU A 152 -33.49 -10.54 17.63
CA GLU A 152 -32.86 -10.15 18.91
C GLU A 152 -32.49 -8.66 18.99
N ILE A 153 -32.26 -8.01 17.84
CA ILE A 153 -31.94 -6.57 17.82
C ILE A 153 -33.20 -5.73 17.93
N ASP A 154 -34.29 -6.15 17.33
CA ASP A 154 -35.58 -5.48 17.44
C ASP A 154 -36.15 -5.60 18.85
N ASP A 155 -35.90 -6.69 19.58
CA ASP A 155 -36.29 -6.82 20.99
C ASP A 155 -35.50 -5.90 21.92
N ILE A 156 -34.20 -5.67 21.64
CA ILE A 156 -33.33 -4.75 22.41
C ILE A 156 -33.74 -3.27 22.15
N LEU A 157 -34.08 -2.93 20.91
CA LEU A 157 -34.49 -1.56 20.56
C LEU A 157 -35.86 -1.19 21.11
N ASN A 158 -36.75 -2.18 21.34
CA ASN A 158 -38.07 -1.96 21.92
C ASN A 158 -38.03 -1.90 23.45
N GLU A 159 -36.93 -2.25 24.11
CA GLU A 159 -36.77 -2.23 25.58
C GLU A 159 -36.33 -0.82 26.09
N TYR A 160 -35.90 0.08 25.19
CA TYR A 160 -35.67 1.50 25.51
C TYR A 160 -36.93 2.28 25.27
N ASP A 161 -37.80 2.38 26.31
CA ASP A 161 -38.97 3.24 26.33
C ASP A 161 -38.57 4.72 26.16
N GLU A 162 -39.32 5.44 25.33
CA GLU A 162 -39.16 6.89 25.09
C GLU A 162 -39.23 7.77 26.38
N ASP A 163 -39.59 7.17 27.51
CA ASP A 163 -39.72 7.87 28.81
C ASP A 163 -38.37 8.16 29.50
N ASP A 164 -37.28 7.46 29.14
CA ASP A 164 -35.96 7.71 29.72
C ASP A 164 -35.20 8.90 29.07
N PHE A 165 -35.64 9.36 27.89
CA PHE A 165 -35.00 10.49 27.22
C PHE A 165 -35.42 11.82 27.79
N ASN A 166 -36.64 11.91 28.37
CA ASN A 166 -37.17 13.15 28.94
C ASN A 166 -36.65 13.45 30.35
N LYS A 167 -35.94 12.53 30.98
CA LYS A 167 -35.37 12.69 32.32
C LYS A 167 -34.06 13.48 32.36
N PHE A 168 -33.40 13.63 31.20
CA PHE A 168 -32.16 14.40 31.11
C PHE A 168 -32.39 15.91 30.88
N GLU A 169 -33.56 16.34 30.42
CA GLU A 169 -33.83 17.76 30.20
C GLU A 169 -34.24 18.52 31.47
N GLU A 170 -34.66 17.81 32.54
CA GLU A 170 -35.06 18.47 33.81
C GLU A 170 -33.90 18.78 34.76
N LEU A 171 -32.66 18.41 34.45
CA LEU A 171 -31.54 18.63 35.37
C LEU A 171 -30.72 19.91 35.11
N ASP A 172 -31.04 20.68 34.04
CA ASP A 172 -30.29 21.90 33.70
C ASP A 172 -30.92 23.21 34.15
N GLU A 173 -32.10 23.20 34.81
CA GLU A 173 -32.75 24.44 35.26
C GLU A 173 -32.43 24.88 36.72
N ASP A 174 -31.71 24.08 37.50
CA ASP A 174 -31.43 24.41 38.92
C ASP A 174 -29.99 24.94 39.20
N LEU A 175 -29.27 25.43 38.17
CA LEU A 175 -27.92 25.98 38.29
C LEU A 175 -27.81 27.44 37.82
N TYR A 176 -28.73 28.34 38.30
CA TYR A 176 -28.47 29.80 38.29
C TYR A 176 -29.00 30.44 39.54
#